data_231955e3e679ca9c77d4a5c06e925910
#
_entry.id   231955e3e679ca9c77d4a5c06e925910
#
_cell.length_a   1.000
_cell.length_b   1.000
_cell.length_c   1.000
_cell.angle_alpha   90.00
_cell.angle_beta   90.00
_cell.angle_gamma   90.00
#
_symmetry.space_group_name_H-M   'P 1'
#
loop_
_entity.id
_entity.type
_entity.pdbx_description
1 polymer ?
#
loop_
_entity_poly.entity_id
_entity_poly.type
_entity_poly.pdbx_seq_one_letter_code
_entity_poly.pdbx_strand_id
1 'polypeptide(L)'
;MSREPDPVEWTTRLPLLFPEFKERYQASIDSNHGELLPYMIWGELARFLAEHRVRADEIGSSPTASDLLSRVSSYLEEASSCDAAEVQNLVQFGFLETVNDLPELRKLLQPRFGRSTNVLLRQVDKYSPPA
;
A
#
# COMPACT_ATOMS: atom_id res chain seq x y z
N MET A 1 -3.51 19.76 22.09
CA MET A 1 -4.35 18.70 21.54
C MET A 1 -3.69 18.11 20.32
N SER A 2 -3.32 16.83 20.40
CA SER A 2 -2.76 16.17 19.24
C SER A 2 -3.90 15.82 18.29
N ARG A 3 -3.82 16.31 17.09
CA ARG A 3 -4.73 15.96 16.02
C ARG A 3 -4.31 14.61 15.43
N GLU A 4 -5.23 13.67 15.32
CA GLU A 4 -4.94 12.41 14.65
C GLU A 4 -4.72 12.65 13.17
N PRO A 5 -3.68 12.02 12.56
CA PRO A 5 -3.47 12.13 11.12
C PRO A 5 -4.68 11.59 10.36
N ASP A 6 -5.15 12.33 9.37
CA ASP A 6 -6.27 11.90 8.56
C ASP A 6 -5.79 11.11 7.34
N PRO A 7 -6.72 10.49 6.58
CA PRO A 7 -6.35 9.74 5.37
C PRO A 7 -5.54 10.53 4.35
N VAL A 8 -5.80 11.82 4.21
CA VAL A 8 -5.05 12.68 3.28
C VAL A 8 -3.60 12.80 3.73
N GLU A 9 -3.36 13.04 5.01
CA GLU A 9 -2.00 13.15 5.55
C GLU A 9 -1.20 11.86 5.35
N TRP A 10 -1.80 10.71 5.62
CA TRP A 10 -1.16 9.41 5.40
C TRP A 10 -0.83 9.20 3.93
N THR A 11 -1.70 9.66 3.03
CA THR A 11 -1.52 9.52 1.59
C THR A 11 -0.43 10.45 1.06
N THR A 12 -0.40 11.70 1.51
CA THR A 12 0.61 12.68 1.05
C THR A 12 2.02 12.33 1.49
N ARG A 13 2.18 11.51 2.51
CA ARG A 13 3.49 11.02 2.96
C ARG A 13 4.08 9.99 2.00
N LEU A 14 3.26 9.31 1.20
CA LEU A 14 3.72 8.22 0.34
C LEU A 14 4.87 8.60 -0.58
N PRO A 15 4.81 9.69 -1.36
CA PRO A 15 5.92 10.05 -2.24
C PRO A 15 7.16 10.55 -1.50
N LEU A 16 7.00 10.96 -0.24
CA LEU A 16 8.13 11.41 0.60
C LEU A 16 8.86 10.21 1.19
N LEU A 17 8.14 9.20 1.65
CA LEU A 17 8.70 7.99 2.23
C LEU A 17 9.17 7.01 1.16
N PHE A 18 8.50 7.01 0.02
CA PHE A 18 8.79 6.10 -1.09
C PHE A 18 9.00 6.93 -2.37
N PRO A 19 10.17 7.56 -2.53
CA PRO A 19 10.45 8.40 -3.72
C PRO A 19 10.32 7.62 -5.03
N GLU A 20 10.51 6.31 -4.98
CA GLU A 20 10.33 5.41 -6.13
C GLU A 20 8.90 5.48 -6.68
N PHE A 21 7.92 5.82 -5.83
CA PHE A 21 6.50 5.89 -6.18
C PHE A 21 6.07 7.30 -6.66
N LYS A 22 6.93 8.29 -6.53
CA LYS A 22 6.57 9.71 -6.73
C LYS A 22 5.92 9.99 -8.08
N GLU A 23 6.47 9.48 -9.17
CA GLU A 23 5.94 9.71 -10.51
C GLU A 23 4.54 9.10 -10.67
N ARG A 24 4.36 7.88 -10.17
CA ARG A 24 3.08 7.19 -10.21
C ARG A 24 2.03 7.91 -9.37
N TYR A 25 2.44 8.41 -8.21
CA TYR A 25 1.60 9.22 -7.33
C TYR A 25 1.09 10.46 -8.05
N GLN A 26 1.98 11.22 -8.68
CA GLN A 26 1.60 12.43 -9.41
C GLN A 26 0.72 12.10 -10.62
N ALA A 27 1.03 11.05 -11.34
CA ALA A 27 0.22 10.62 -12.49
C ALA A 27 -1.21 10.26 -12.06
N SER A 28 -1.37 9.65 -10.88
CA SER A 28 -2.69 9.33 -10.35
C SER A 28 -3.51 10.59 -10.07
N ILE A 29 -2.89 11.62 -9.49
CA ILE A 29 -3.54 12.90 -9.24
C ILE A 29 -3.93 13.56 -10.56
N ASP A 30 -3.01 13.59 -11.52
CA ASP A 30 -3.24 14.22 -12.82
C ASP A 30 -4.39 13.51 -13.59
N SER A 31 -4.47 12.19 -13.50
CA SER A 31 -5.54 11.40 -14.13
C SER A 31 -6.91 11.70 -13.53
N ASN A 32 -6.94 12.20 -12.31
CA ASN A 32 -8.18 12.53 -11.59
C ASN A 32 -8.41 14.05 -11.53
N HIS A 33 -8.02 14.74 -12.60
CA HIS A 33 -8.23 16.19 -12.75
C HIS A 33 -7.61 17.03 -11.62
N GLY A 34 -6.46 16.59 -11.13
CA GLY A 34 -5.77 17.26 -10.03
C GLY A 34 -6.29 16.91 -8.65
N GLU A 35 -7.23 15.98 -8.55
CA GLU A 35 -7.80 15.55 -7.27
C GLU A 35 -6.99 14.44 -6.63
N LEU A 36 -6.70 14.61 -5.35
CA LEU A 36 -6.06 13.58 -4.55
C LEU A 36 -7.15 12.66 -4.01
N LEU A 37 -7.19 11.41 -4.51
CA LEU A 37 -8.15 10.40 -4.11
C LEU A 37 -7.42 9.30 -3.32
N PRO A 38 -7.46 9.34 -1.98
CA PRO A 38 -6.63 8.44 -1.15
C PRO A 38 -6.78 6.96 -1.48
N TYR A 39 -7.99 6.45 -1.60
CA TYR A 39 -8.20 5.03 -1.87
C TYR A 39 -7.59 4.59 -3.20
N MET A 40 -7.70 5.42 -4.23
CA MET A 40 -7.12 5.12 -5.54
C MET A 40 -5.60 5.11 -5.48
N ILE A 41 -5.02 6.07 -4.76
CA ILE A 41 -3.56 6.18 -4.64
C ILE A 41 -2.97 4.98 -3.91
N TRP A 42 -3.61 4.53 -2.83
CA TRP A 42 -3.14 3.35 -2.09
C TRP A 42 -3.25 2.08 -2.95
N GLY A 43 -4.30 1.96 -3.78
CA GLY A 43 -4.40 0.88 -4.75
C GLY A 43 -3.30 0.95 -5.81
N GLU A 44 -2.99 2.15 -6.29
CA GLU A 44 -1.89 2.35 -7.24
C GLU A 44 -0.53 1.99 -6.64
N LEU A 45 -0.33 2.23 -5.34
CA LEU A 45 0.88 1.80 -4.65
C LEU A 45 1.05 0.27 -4.74
N ALA A 46 -0.03 -0.47 -4.51
CA ALA A 46 0.02 -1.93 -4.62
C ALA A 46 0.38 -2.36 -6.05
N ARG A 47 -0.24 -1.78 -7.06
CA ARG A 47 0.06 -2.08 -8.46
C ARG A 47 1.50 -1.73 -8.81
N PHE A 48 1.98 -0.60 -8.33
CA PHE A 48 3.37 -0.19 -8.52
C PHE A 48 4.34 -1.23 -7.96
N LEU A 49 4.07 -1.72 -6.75
CA LEU A 49 4.93 -2.73 -6.13
C LEU A 49 4.95 -4.03 -6.95
N ALA A 50 3.82 -4.43 -7.49
CA ALA A 50 3.74 -5.62 -8.33
C ALA A 50 4.58 -5.46 -9.60
N GLU A 51 4.51 -4.30 -10.25
CA GLU A 51 5.29 -4.00 -11.45
C GLU A 51 6.78 -3.91 -11.15
N HIS A 52 7.13 -3.25 -10.05
CA HIS A 52 8.52 -3.09 -9.62
C HIS A 52 9.17 -4.44 -9.30
N ARG A 53 8.42 -5.35 -8.70
CA ARG A 53 8.87 -6.71 -8.44
C ARG A 53 9.14 -7.46 -9.74
N VAL A 54 8.26 -7.34 -10.74
CA VAL A 54 8.44 -7.99 -12.03
C VAL A 54 9.74 -7.53 -12.68
N ARG A 55 10.01 -6.24 -12.67
CA ARG A 55 11.27 -5.69 -13.19
C ARG A 55 12.49 -6.22 -12.43
N ALA A 56 12.37 -6.35 -11.11
CA ALA A 56 13.45 -6.87 -10.28
C ALA A 56 13.76 -8.33 -10.64
N ASP A 57 12.73 -9.13 -10.88
CA ASP A 57 12.87 -10.53 -11.28
C ASP A 57 13.56 -10.63 -12.66
N GLU A 58 13.25 -9.75 -13.58
CA GLU A 58 13.85 -9.71 -14.92
C GLU A 58 15.33 -9.36 -14.88
N ILE A 59 15.74 -8.54 -13.91
CA ILE A 59 17.12 -8.06 -13.79
C ILE A 59 17.93 -8.92 -12.82
N GLY A 60 17.30 -9.92 -12.20
CA GLY A 60 17.86 -10.65 -11.07
C GLY A 60 17.43 -10.01 -9.74
N SER A 61 17.45 -10.76 -8.66
CA SER A 61 16.95 -10.29 -7.37
C SER A 61 17.65 -8.99 -6.94
N SER A 62 16.89 -7.90 -6.92
CA SER A 62 17.40 -6.59 -6.50
C SER A 62 17.21 -6.42 -5.00
N PRO A 63 18.29 -6.14 -4.23
CA PRO A 63 18.15 -5.79 -2.81
C PRO A 63 17.25 -4.57 -2.60
N THR A 64 17.19 -3.69 -3.59
CA THR A 64 16.36 -2.48 -3.55
C THR A 64 14.87 -2.80 -3.52
N ALA A 65 14.43 -3.79 -4.29
CA ALA A 65 13.03 -4.20 -4.32
C ALA A 65 12.62 -4.80 -2.97
N SER A 66 13.47 -5.65 -2.39
CA SER A 66 13.21 -6.24 -1.06
C SER A 66 13.14 -5.16 0.02
N ASP A 67 14.03 -4.18 -0.03
CA ASP A 67 14.04 -3.05 0.89
C ASP A 67 12.76 -2.24 0.78
N LEU A 68 12.31 -1.94 -0.43
CA LEU A 68 11.08 -1.19 -0.66
C LEU A 68 9.86 -1.93 -0.09
N LEU A 69 9.76 -3.24 -0.34
CA LEU A 69 8.67 -4.05 0.20
C LEU A 69 8.65 -4.02 1.73
N SER A 70 9.81 -4.07 2.36
CA SER A 70 9.92 -4.03 3.83
C SER A 70 9.53 -2.66 4.38
N ARG A 71 9.97 -1.58 3.73
CA ARG A 71 9.62 -0.21 4.15
C ARG A 71 8.12 0.04 4.02
N VAL A 72 7.52 -0.39 2.92
CA VAL A 72 6.08 -0.26 2.72
C VAL A 72 5.31 -1.07 3.78
N SER A 73 5.75 -2.29 4.05
CA SER A 73 5.11 -3.15 5.05
C SER A 73 5.14 -2.52 6.45
N SER A 74 6.25 -1.86 6.81
CA SER A 74 6.36 -1.15 8.08
C SER A 74 5.38 0.02 8.16
N TYR A 75 5.23 0.76 7.08
CA TYR A 75 4.28 1.88 7.03
C TYR A 75 2.84 1.39 7.10
N LEU A 76 2.53 0.29 6.44
CA LEU A 76 1.21 -0.34 6.52
C LEU A 76 0.88 -0.74 7.95
N GLU A 77 1.85 -1.27 8.68
CA GLU A 77 1.64 -1.67 10.07
C GLU A 77 1.36 -0.46 10.96
N GLU A 78 2.07 0.63 10.76
CA GLU A 78 1.80 1.88 11.49
C GLU A 78 0.36 2.36 11.22
N ALA A 79 -0.05 2.38 9.95
CA ALA A 79 -1.39 2.81 9.57
C ALA A 79 -2.46 1.84 10.09
N SER A 80 -2.19 0.54 10.03
CA SER A 80 -3.13 -0.49 10.48
C SER A 80 -3.35 -0.46 12.00
N SER A 81 -2.32 -0.08 12.76
CA SER A 81 -2.37 -0.03 14.21
C SER A 81 -2.79 1.34 14.77
N CYS A 82 -3.00 2.31 13.89
CA CYS A 82 -3.45 3.64 14.30
C CYS A 82 -4.92 3.58 14.76
N ASP A 83 -5.30 4.46 15.70
CA ASP A 83 -6.66 4.45 16.27
C ASP A 83 -7.74 5.01 15.33
N ALA A 84 -7.35 5.61 14.22
CA ALA A 84 -8.29 6.21 13.27
C ALA A 84 -8.84 5.15 12.32
N ALA A 85 -10.13 4.86 12.43
CA ALA A 85 -10.81 3.89 11.57
C ALA A 85 -10.68 4.24 10.08
N GLU A 86 -10.72 5.53 9.76
CA GLU A 86 -10.58 6.00 8.37
C GLU A 86 -9.23 5.65 7.76
N VAL A 87 -8.16 5.69 8.57
CA VAL A 87 -6.82 5.30 8.12
C VAL A 87 -6.72 3.80 7.95
N GLN A 88 -7.28 3.03 8.88
CA GLN A 88 -7.37 1.58 8.75
C GLN A 88 -8.12 1.18 7.48
N ASN A 89 -9.18 1.92 7.14
CA ASN A 89 -9.95 1.69 5.91
C ASN A 89 -9.10 1.92 4.65
N LEU A 90 -8.19 2.88 4.67
CA LEU A 90 -7.26 3.08 3.55
C LEU A 90 -6.41 1.83 3.31
N VAL A 91 -5.89 1.24 4.39
CA VAL A 91 -5.11 0.01 4.28
C VAL A 91 -5.98 -1.12 3.76
N GLN A 92 -7.13 -1.33 4.37
CA GLN A 92 -8.01 -2.45 4.03
C GLN A 92 -8.60 -2.32 2.63
N PHE A 93 -9.29 -1.22 2.36
CA PHE A 93 -10.06 -1.05 1.12
C PHE A 93 -9.27 -0.42 -0.02
N GLY A 94 -8.21 0.31 0.28
CA GLY A 94 -7.34 0.88 -0.75
C GLY A 94 -6.23 -0.08 -1.15
N PHE A 95 -5.44 -0.53 -0.20
CA PHE A 95 -4.24 -1.33 -0.47
C PHE A 95 -4.49 -2.84 -0.48
N LEU A 96 -5.03 -3.38 0.60
CA LEU A 96 -5.13 -4.84 0.76
C LEU A 96 -6.12 -5.49 -0.21
N GLU A 97 -7.21 -4.83 -0.54
CA GLU A 97 -8.12 -5.35 -1.57
C GLU A 97 -7.43 -5.45 -2.92
N THR A 98 -6.58 -4.47 -3.25
CA THR A 98 -5.80 -4.52 -4.50
C THR A 98 -4.77 -5.64 -4.44
N VAL A 99 -4.07 -5.81 -3.32
CA VAL A 99 -3.12 -6.92 -3.11
C VAL A 99 -3.83 -8.27 -3.29
N ASN A 100 -5.07 -8.36 -2.83
CA ASN A 100 -5.84 -9.61 -2.96
C ASN A 100 -6.07 -10.01 -4.42
N ASP A 101 -6.08 -9.02 -5.33
CA ASP A 101 -6.18 -9.27 -6.78
C ASP A 101 -4.82 -9.50 -7.44
N LEU A 102 -3.74 -9.46 -6.67
CA LEU A 102 -2.36 -9.58 -7.16
C LEU A 102 -1.65 -10.70 -6.38
N PRO A 103 -1.94 -11.98 -6.69
CA PRO A 103 -1.49 -13.10 -5.87
C PRO A 103 0.03 -13.21 -5.74
N GLU A 104 0.79 -12.85 -6.77
CA GLU A 104 2.25 -12.90 -6.71
C GLU A 104 2.80 -11.83 -5.74
N LEU A 105 2.22 -10.64 -5.75
CA LEU A 105 2.59 -9.60 -4.79
C LEU A 105 2.21 -10.02 -3.37
N ARG A 106 1.03 -10.60 -3.21
CA ARG A 106 0.57 -11.07 -1.90
C ARG A 106 1.54 -12.07 -1.28
N LYS A 107 2.06 -13.00 -2.08
CA LYS A 107 3.05 -13.98 -1.62
C LYS A 107 4.32 -13.31 -1.09
N LEU A 108 4.72 -12.21 -1.70
CA LEU A 108 5.93 -11.48 -1.28
C LEU A 108 5.69 -10.62 -0.04
N LEU A 109 4.52 -9.98 0.04
CA LEU A 109 4.22 -9.02 1.11
C LEU A 109 3.73 -9.68 2.39
N GLN A 110 2.89 -10.70 2.29
CA GLN A 110 2.24 -11.28 3.47
C GLN A 110 3.21 -11.72 4.56
N PRO A 111 4.36 -12.36 4.24
CA PRO A 111 5.34 -12.69 5.28
C PRO A 111 5.95 -11.49 6.00
N ARG A 112 5.85 -10.30 5.40
CA ARG A 112 6.38 -9.04 5.96
C ARG A 112 5.35 -8.28 6.77
N PHE A 113 4.06 -8.65 6.66
CA PHE A 113 3.00 -7.94 7.36
C PHE A 113 3.07 -8.16 8.86
N GLY A 114 2.86 -7.08 9.63
CA GLY A 114 2.72 -7.15 11.06
C GLY A 114 1.34 -7.64 11.48
N ARG A 115 1.15 -7.73 12.78
CA ARG A 115 -0.09 -8.26 13.37
C ARG A 115 -1.33 -7.48 12.94
N SER A 116 -1.27 -6.15 13.02
CA SER A 116 -2.43 -5.31 12.72
C SER A 116 -2.81 -5.36 11.25
N THR A 117 -1.80 -5.37 10.36
CA THR A 117 -2.04 -5.50 8.93
C THR A 117 -2.68 -6.84 8.59
N ASN A 118 -2.23 -7.92 9.23
CA ASN A 118 -2.81 -9.25 9.02
C ASN A 118 -4.25 -9.35 9.51
N VAL A 119 -4.61 -8.63 10.57
CA VAL A 119 -6.01 -8.56 11.00
C VAL A 119 -6.88 -7.96 9.91
N LEU A 120 -6.43 -6.87 9.30
CA LEU A 120 -7.16 -6.23 8.20
C LEU A 120 -7.22 -7.12 6.96
N LEU A 121 -6.14 -7.83 6.66
CA LEU A 121 -6.11 -8.76 5.52
C LEU A 121 -7.14 -9.89 5.71
N ARG A 122 -7.30 -10.39 6.92
CA ARG A 122 -8.34 -11.40 7.21
C ARG A 122 -9.74 -10.85 6.96
N GLN A 123 -9.97 -9.56 7.23
CA GLN A 123 -11.25 -8.92 6.93
C GLN A 123 -11.48 -8.87 5.42
N VAL A 124 -10.46 -8.55 4.64
CA VAL A 124 -10.54 -8.57 3.18
C VAL A 124 -10.89 -9.98 2.69
N ASP A 125 -10.19 -11.00 3.19
CA ASP A 125 -10.42 -12.39 2.80
C ASP A 125 -11.84 -12.85 3.15
N LYS A 126 -12.40 -12.32 4.21
CA LYS A 126 -13.76 -12.65 4.65
C LYS A 126 -14.84 -12.11 3.70
N TYR A 127 -14.64 -10.88 3.20
CA TYR A 127 -15.65 -10.22 2.33
C TYR A 127 -15.35 -10.36 0.85
N SER A 128 -14.10 -10.62 0.47
CA SER A 128 -13.65 -10.78 -0.91
C SER A 128 -12.62 -11.88 -0.97
N PRO A 129 -13.04 -13.15 -0.83
CA PRO A 129 -12.08 -14.26 -0.81
C PRO A 129 -11.29 -14.32 -2.12
N PRO A 130 -10.01 -14.71 -2.05
CA PRO A 130 -9.18 -14.86 -3.25
C PRO A 130 -9.79 -15.90 -4.19
N ALA A 131 -9.70 -15.59 -5.46
CA ALA A 131 -10.23 -16.46 -6.52
C ALA A 131 -9.50 -17.81 -6.56
#